data_58bd1ac228789abf2c52b0acaa14f03c
#
_entry.id   58bd1ac228789abf2c52b0acaa14f03c
#
_cell.length_a   1.000
_cell.length_b   1.000
_cell.length_c   1.000
_cell.angle_alpha   90.00
_cell.angle_beta   90.00
_cell.angle_gamma   90.00
#
_symmetry.space_group_name_H-M   'P 1'
#
loop_
_entity.id
_entity.type
_entity.pdbx_description
1 polymer ?
#
loop_
_entity_poly.entity_id
_entity_poly.type
_entity_poly.pdbx_seq_one_letter_code
_entity_poly.pdbx_strand_id
1 'polypeptide(L)'
;TNKCQWWNTETDRSEAWLLHFSTQGISTDVLSMQVAMQNRSIGGPRYIRVDWSEHGDNNRDDWNPITEFQVPDIVNWNYTLYWQCAGYKYINVPLPLELLGKDDVCIRFSAANKKAGGKEDGEFDDQIITTGEIAFSYIGVRYNK
;
A
#
# COMPACT_ATOMS: atom_id res chain seq x y z
N THR A 1 -11.90 -4.19 4.69
CA THR A 1 -11.64 -4.75 3.34
C THR A 1 -12.16 -3.77 2.32
N ASN A 2 -11.31 -3.26 1.48
CA ASN A 2 -11.76 -2.37 0.43
C ASN A 2 -11.71 -3.07 -0.90
N LYS A 3 -12.89 -3.23 -1.42
CA LYS A 3 -13.11 -3.51 -2.83
C LYS A 3 -12.96 -2.19 -3.55
N CYS A 4 -11.85 -1.99 -4.19
CA CYS A 4 -11.72 -0.86 -5.09
C CYS A 4 -11.22 -1.36 -6.43
N GLN A 5 -11.62 -0.65 -7.46
CA GLN A 5 -11.08 -0.84 -8.78
C GLN A 5 -9.64 -0.28 -8.77
N TRP A 6 -8.69 -1.10 -8.32
CA TRP A 6 -7.30 -0.68 -8.16
C TRP A 6 -6.65 -0.18 -9.44
N TRP A 7 -7.17 -0.58 -10.59
CA TRP A 7 -6.69 -0.09 -11.87
C TRP A 7 -7.85 0.46 -12.71
N ASN A 8 -7.77 1.74 -13.01
CA ASN A 8 -8.73 2.40 -13.88
C ASN A 8 -8.31 2.20 -15.34
N THR A 9 -9.09 1.44 -16.09
CA THR A 9 -8.80 1.11 -17.49
C THR A 9 -9.01 2.29 -18.44
N GLU A 10 -9.83 3.26 -18.07
CA GLU A 10 -10.08 4.45 -18.89
C GLU A 10 -8.90 5.43 -18.84
N THR A 11 -8.31 5.59 -17.67
CA THR A 11 -7.17 6.50 -17.47
C THR A 11 -5.83 5.80 -17.54
N ASP A 12 -5.82 4.48 -17.60
CA ASP A 12 -4.62 3.62 -17.51
C ASP A 12 -3.75 3.93 -16.26
N ARG A 13 -4.42 4.20 -15.15
CA ARG A 13 -3.78 4.56 -13.86
C ARG A 13 -4.34 3.73 -12.72
N SER A 14 -3.53 3.58 -11.69
CA SER A 14 -3.97 3.02 -10.43
C SER A 14 -4.82 4.04 -9.66
N GLU A 15 -5.93 3.58 -9.12
CA GLU A 15 -6.57 4.23 -7.97
C GLU A 15 -5.66 4.10 -6.75
N ALA A 16 -5.89 4.92 -5.74
CA ALA A 16 -4.98 5.00 -4.60
C ALA A 16 -5.69 5.17 -3.26
N TRP A 17 -5.01 4.71 -2.23
CA TRP A 17 -5.29 5.06 -0.86
C TRP A 17 -4.40 6.22 -0.45
N LEU A 18 -5.01 7.21 0.19
CA LEU A 18 -4.32 8.39 0.67
C LEU A 18 -4.39 8.41 2.19
N LEU A 19 -3.22 8.53 2.83
CA LEU A 19 -3.07 8.72 4.26
C LEU A 19 -2.56 10.13 4.51
N HIS A 20 -3.33 10.93 5.23
CA HIS A 20 -2.95 12.27 5.64
C HIS A 20 -2.56 12.31 7.12
N PHE A 21 -1.49 12.99 7.45
CA PHE A 21 -1.06 13.26 8.82
C PHE A 21 -0.19 14.51 8.92
N SER A 22 -0.06 15.07 10.11
CA SER A 22 0.84 16.19 10.40
C SER A 22 2.13 15.71 11.06
N THR A 23 3.22 16.33 10.69
CA THR A 23 4.53 16.18 11.35
C THR A 23 4.99 17.45 12.04
N GLN A 24 4.09 18.42 12.16
CA GLN A 24 4.40 19.70 12.79
C GLN A 24 4.86 19.49 14.24
N GLY A 25 5.95 20.14 14.62
CA GLY A 25 6.52 20.03 15.96
C GLY A 25 7.28 18.72 16.24
N ILE A 26 7.38 17.81 15.26
CA ILE A 26 8.20 16.60 15.39
C ILE A 26 9.64 16.92 15.05
N SER A 27 10.55 16.59 15.97
CA SER A 27 12.00 16.65 15.76
C SER A 27 12.57 15.26 16.02
N THR A 28 13.13 14.66 15.00
CA THR A 28 13.69 13.30 15.06
C THR A 28 14.70 13.11 13.94
N ASP A 29 15.61 12.17 14.11
CA ASP A 29 16.53 11.68 13.08
C ASP A 29 16.03 10.39 12.38
N VAL A 30 14.93 9.84 12.88
CA VAL A 30 14.31 8.62 12.32
C VAL A 30 12.80 8.78 12.21
N LEU A 31 12.31 8.75 11.00
CA LEU A 31 10.88 8.72 10.69
C LEU A 31 10.58 7.46 9.88
N SER A 32 9.60 6.70 10.30
CA SER A 32 9.19 5.48 9.61
C SER A 32 7.70 5.25 9.67
N MET A 33 7.20 4.49 8.72
CA MET A 33 5.82 4.01 8.69
C MET A 33 5.85 2.49 8.75
N GLN A 34 4.97 1.91 9.55
CA GLN A 34 4.72 0.48 9.57
C GLN A 34 3.33 0.20 9.01
N VAL A 35 3.26 -0.70 8.07
CA VAL A 35 2.03 -1.09 7.38
C VAL A 35 1.84 -2.59 7.50
N ALA A 36 0.63 -3.02 7.81
CA ALA A 36 0.25 -4.42 7.71
C ALA A 36 -0.82 -4.58 6.63
N MET A 37 -0.46 -5.27 5.58
CA MET A 37 -1.30 -5.48 4.39
C MET A 37 -1.33 -6.94 4.00
N GLN A 38 -2.40 -7.33 3.33
CA GLN A 38 -2.58 -8.67 2.78
C GLN A 38 -3.54 -8.65 1.59
N ASN A 39 -3.23 -9.41 0.55
CA ASN A 39 -4.23 -9.75 -0.48
C ASN A 39 -5.28 -10.68 0.12
N ARG A 40 -6.54 -10.30 -0.02
CA ARG A 40 -7.70 -11.06 0.50
C ARG A 40 -8.41 -11.86 -0.58
N SER A 41 -8.16 -11.55 -1.83
CA SER A 41 -8.76 -12.24 -2.96
C SER A 41 -7.80 -12.27 -4.15
N ILE A 42 -8.08 -13.17 -5.07
CA ILE A 42 -7.41 -13.19 -6.38
C ILE A 42 -7.72 -11.89 -7.12
N GLY A 43 -6.71 -11.27 -7.71
CA GLY A 43 -6.87 -10.10 -8.58
C GLY A 43 -6.62 -8.75 -7.92
N GLY A 44 -6.28 -8.69 -6.63
CA GLY A 44 -5.73 -7.48 -6.02
C GLY A 44 -4.31 -7.19 -6.53
N PRO A 45 -3.78 -5.98 -6.32
CA PRO A 45 -2.42 -5.64 -6.71
C PRO A 45 -1.36 -6.54 -6.08
N ARG A 46 -0.44 -7.04 -6.87
CA ARG A 46 0.72 -7.79 -6.37
C ARG A 46 1.77 -6.86 -5.76
N TYR A 47 1.97 -5.70 -6.37
CA TYR A 47 2.96 -4.71 -5.94
C TYR A 47 2.30 -3.39 -5.63
N ILE A 48 2.65 -2.83 -4.48
CA ILE A 48 2.22 -1.51 -4.05
C ILE A 48 3.40 -0.56 -4.11
N ARG A 49 3.17 0.58 -4.72
CA ARG A 49 4.05 1.73 -4.73
C ARG A 49 3.61 2.71 -3.63
N VAL A 50 4.59 3.21 -2.90
CA VAL A 50 4.39 4.23 -1.86
C VAL A 50 5.07 5.50 -2.29
N ASP A 51 4.31 6.57 -2.38
CA ASP A 51 4.78 7.92 -2.71
C ASP A 51 4.30 8.91 -1.66
N TRP A 52 4.89 10.11 -1.65
CA TRP A 52 4.41 11.21 -0.82
C TRP A 52 4.22 12.51 -1.61
N SER A 53 3.32 13.36 -1.12
CA SER A 53 3.07 14.70 -1.66
C SER A 53 2.59 15.63 -0.57
N GLU A 54 2.82 16.93 -0.75
CA GLU A 54 2.25 17.98 0.09
C GLU A 54 0.81 18.36 -0.32
N HIS A 55 0.36 17.94 -1.49
CA HIS A 55 -0.93 18.31 -2.05
C HIS A 55 -2.00 17.22 -1.97
N GLY A 56 -1.59 15.96 -1.93
CA GLY A 56 -2.52 14.84 -1.75
C GLY A 56 -3.52 14.60 -2.87
N ASP A 57 -3.24 15.04 -4.08
CA ASP A 57 -4.09 14.80 -5.25
C ASP A 57 -3.52 13.67 -6.11
N ASN A 58 -4.25 12.55 -6.20
CA ASN A 58 -3.81 11.37 -6.95
C ASN A 58 -3.63 11.64 -8.46
N ASN A 59 -4.29 12.64 -8.99
CA ASN A 59 -4.22 12.98 -10.42
C ASN A 59 -3.05 13.91 -10.79
N ARG A 60 -2.34 14.43 -9.81
CA ARG A 60 -1.16 15.27 -10.04
C ARG A 60 0.10 14.43 -10.21
N ASP A 61 1.08 15.01 -10.92
CA ASP A 61 2.37 14.36 -11.19
C ASP A 61 3.48 14.76 -10.20
N ASP A 62 3.12 15.41 -9.07
CA ASP A 62 4.05 15.90 -8.05
C ASP A 62 4.29 14.90 -6.90
N TRP A 63 4.12 13.63 -7.17
CA TRP A 63 4.37 12.57 -6.22
C TRP A 63 5.84 12.17 -6.19
N ASN A 64 6.40 12.14 -4.98
CA ASN A 64 7.79 11.76 -4.73
C ASN A 64 7.84 10.29 -4.32
N PRO A 65 8.57 9.42 -5.02
CA PRO A 65 8.63 8.00 -4.71
C PRO A 65 9.37 7.76 -3.38
N ILE A 66 8.84 6.83 -2.58
CA ILE A 66 9.49 6.34 -1.35
C ILE A 66 9.99 4.92 -1.57
N THR A 67 9.09 4.00 -1.88
CA THR A 67 9.40 2.58 -2.04
C THR A 67 8.32 1.84 -2.81
N GLU A 68 8.63 0.61 -3.13
CA GLU A 68 7.71 -0.36 -3.72
C GLU A 68 7.89 -1.70 -3.00
N PHE A 69 6.82 -2.42 -2.74
CA PHE A 69 6.88 -3.73 -2.10
C PHE A 69 5.82 -4.69 -2.63
N GLN A 70 6.11 -5.98 -2.47
CA GLN A 70 5.15 -7.03 -2.79
C GLN A 70 4.16 -7.19 -1.64
N VAL A 71 2.88 -7.18 -1.95
CA VAL A 71 1.80 -7.46 -0.99
C VAL A 71 1.78 -8.96 -0.71
N PRO A 72 1.82 -9.37 0.58
CA PRO A 72 1.71 -10.78 0.92
C PRO A 72 0.36 -11.35 0.49
N ASP A 73 0.43 -12.51 -0.14
CA ASP A 73 -0.75 -13.29 -0.46
C ASP A 73 -1.18 -14.13 0.75
N ILE A 74 -2.43 -14.55 0.76
CA ILE A 74 -2.85 -15.65 1.62
C ILE A 74 -2.17 -16.91 1.08
N VAL A 75 -1.24 -17.44 1.85
CA VAL A 75 -0.32 -18.49 1.44
C VAL A 75 -1.01 -19.80 1.13
N ASN A 76 -2.22 -20.00 1.61
CA ASN A 76 -2.93 -21.26 1.38
C ASN A 76 -4.44 -21.00 1.25
N TRP A 77 -4.95 -21.14 0.05
CA TRP A 77 -6.38 -21.02 -0.25
C TRP A 77 -7.17 -22.26 0.17
N ASN A 78 -6.58 -23.16 0.92
CA ASN A 78 -7.31 -24.25 1.54
C ASN A 78 -8.20 -23.70 2.66
N TYR A 79 -9.50 -23.77 2.47
CA TYR A 79 -10.49 -23.26 3.41
C TYR A 79 -10.36 -23.81 4.83
N THR A 80 -9.79 -24.99 5.00
CA THR A 80 -9.59 -25.59 6.31
C THR A 80 -8.44 -24.97 7.10
N LEU A 81 -7.50 -24.34 6.42
CA LEU A 81 -6.32 -23.68 7.02
C LEU A 81 -6.35 -22.15 6.86
N TYR A 82 -7.36 -21.63 6.22
CA TYR A 82 -7.48 -20.22 5.88
C TYR A 82 -7.18 -19.29 7.06
N TRP A 83 -7.75 -19.53 8.21
CA TRP A 83 -7.55 -18.71 9.41
C TRP A 83 -6.17 -18.89 10.06
N GLN A 84 -5.48 -20.00 9.81
CA GLN A 84 -4.14 -20.27 10.33
C GLN A 84 -3.05 -19.63 9.49
N CYS A 85 -3.28 -19.49 8.19
CA CYS A 85 -2.30 -19.00 7.23
C CYS A 85 -2.51 -17.54 6.84
N ALA A 86 -3.57 -16.93 7.31
CA ALA A 86 -3.91 -15.53 7.04
C ALA A 86 -3.08 -14.55 7.85
N GLY A 87 -1.77 -14.69 7.82
CA GLY A 87 -0.85 -13.77 8.49
C GLY A 87 -0.68 -12.48 7.71
N TYR A 88 -0.83 -11.35 8.39
CA TYR A 88 -0.37 -10.07 7.85
C TYR A 88 1.15 -9.98 8.00
N LYS A 89 1.81 -9.52 6.95
CA LYS A 89 3.20 -9.13 7.06
C LYS A 89 3.28 -7.66 7.41
N TYR A 90 4.05 -7.34 8.45
CA TYR A 90 4.41 -5.98 8.76
C TYR A 90 5.53 -5.52 7.83
N ILE A 91 5.30 -4.42 7.14
CA ILE A 91 6.24 -3.80 6.22
C ILE A 91 6.67 -2.48 6.83
N ASN A 92 7.97 -2.30 7.03
CA ASN A 92 8.54 -1.04 7.49
C ASN A 92 8.96 -0.21 6.28
N VAL A 93 8.46 1.01 6.24
CA VAL A 93 8.76 1.98 5.18
C VAL A 93 9.52 3.14 5.82
N PRO A 94 10.83 3.29 5.57
CA PRO A 94 11.55 4.48 5.97
C PRO A 94 10.94 5.71 5.28
N LEU A 95 10.60 6.73 6.05
CA LEU A 95 10.08 7.98 5.50
C LEU A 95 11.20 9.02 5.41
N PRO A 96 11.22 9.83 4.34
CA PRO A 96 12.20 10.90 4.19
C PRO A 96 12.06 11.94 5.31
N LEU A 97 13.17 12.46 5.81
CA LEU A 97 13.18 13.52 6.82
C LEU A 97 12.65 14.86 6.29
N GLU A 98 12.56 15.01 4.98
CA GLU A 98 11.89 16.14 4.30
C GLU A 98 10.42 16.29 4.69
N LEU A 99 9.78 15.21 5.18
CA LEU A 99 8.42 15.23 5.67
C LEU A 99 8.24 15.93 7.02
N LEU A 100 9.34 16.22 7.74
CA LEU A 100 9.27 16.84 9.07
C LEU A 100 8.85 18.31 9.00
N GLY A 101 8.10 18.73 10.00
CA GLY A 101 7.69 20.13 10.17
C GLY A 101 6.55 20.58 9.24
N LYS A 102 5.83 19.64 8.63
CA LYS A 102 4.74 19.94 7.72
C LYS A 102 3.38 19.80 8.41
N ASP A 103 2.47 20.71 8.07
CA ASP A 103 1.08 20.69 8.58
C ASP A 103 0.30 19.51 8.04
N ASP A 104 0.51 19.17 6.77
CA ASP A 104 -0.10 18.04 6.10
C ASP A 104 0.93 17.30 5.24
N VAL A 105 1.00 16.00 5.45
CA VAL A 105 1.75 15.07 4.62
C VAL A 105 0.77 14.04 4.09
N CYS A 106 0.78 13.82 2.80
CA CYS A 106 -0.01 12.78 2.17
C CYS A 106 0.88 11.65 1.68
N ILE A 107 0.62 10.44 2.16
CA ILE A 107 1.22 9.20 1.65
C ILE A 107 0.21 8.52 0.75
N ARG A 108 0.65 8.14 -0.43
CA ARG A 108 -0.15 7.41 -1.41
C ARG A 108 0.29 5.95 -1.49
N PHE A 109 -0.68 5.06 -1.43
CA PHE A 109 -0.53 3.64 -1.76
C PHE A 109 -1.28 3.39 -3.06
N SER A 110 -0.57 3.01 -4.09
CA SER A 110 -1.13 2.71 -5.42
C SER A 110 -0.58 1.40 -5.96
N ALA A 111 -1.26 0.79 -6.92
CA ALA A 111 -0.70 -0.36 -7.62
C ALA A 111 0.50 0.09 -8.46
N ALA A 112 1.65 -0.56 -8.26
CA ALA A 112 2.87 -0.21 -8.99
C ALA A 112 2.81 -0.59 -10.47
N ASN A 113 2.04 -1.64 -10.78
CA ASN A 113 1.79 -2.13 -12.13
C ASN A 113 0.48 -2.92 -12.18
N LYS A 114 0.14 -3.48 -13.34
CA LYS A 114 -1.09 -4.24 -13.56
C LYS A 114 -1.04 -5.69 -13.07
N LYS A 115 0.05 -6.15 -12.50
CA LYS A 115 0.19 -7.53 -12.03
C LYS A 115 -0.69 -7.79 -10.82
N ALA A 116 -1.46 -8.87 -10.90
CA ALA A 116 -2.32 -9.31 -9.81
C ALA A 116 -1.59 -10.25 -8.87
N GLY A 117 -1.99 -10.20 -7.60
CA GLY A 117 -1.60 -11.16 -6.57
C GLY A 117 -2.72 -12.14 -6.24
N GLY A 118 -2.48 -12.97 -5.26
CA GLY A 118 -3.50 -13.82 -4.65
C GLY A 118 -3.48 -15.29 -5.05
N LYS A 119 -2.48 -15.76 -5.80
CA LYS A 119 -2.30 -17.18 -6.08
C LYS A 119 -0.92 -17.70 -5.66
N GLU A 120 -0.91 -18.92 -5.17
CA GLU A 120 0.22 -19.55 -4.48
C GLU A 120 1.44 -19.80 -5.40
N ASP A 121 1.22 -20.04 -6.66
CA ASP A 121 2.22 -20.55 -7.61
C ASP A 121 2.74 -19.52 -8.60
N GLY A 122 2.37 -18.27 -8.45
CA GLY A 122 2.86 -17.19 -9.31
C GLY A 122 2.41 -17.26 -10.77
N GLU A 123 1.51 -18.18 -11.11
CA GLU A 123 1.02 -18.37 -12.48
C GLU A 123 0.14 -17.22 -13.01
N PHE A 124 -0.24 -16.26 -12.16
CA PHE A 124 -1.00 -15.11 -12.61
C PHE A 124 -0.09 -13.90 -12.85
N ASP A 125 0.42 -13.79 -14.05
CA ASP A 125 0.75 -12.50 -14.64
C ASP A 125 -0.51 -11.72 -15.02
N ASP A 126 -1.65 -12.17 -14.49
CA ASP A 126 -2.94 -11.64 -14.83
C ASP A 126 -3.15 -10.27 -14.22
N GLN A 127 -3.90 -9.50 -14.92
CA GLN A 127 -4.18 -8.11 -14.58
C GLN A 127 -5.06 -8.03 -13.33
N ILE A 128 -4.85 -6.97 -12.58
CA ILE A 128 -5.73 -6.57 -11.48
C ILE A 128 -7.17 -6.53 -11.97
N ILE A 129 -8.05 -7.19 -11.24
CA ILE A 129 -9.48 -7.24 -11.56
C ILE A 129 -10.29 -6.35 -10.61
N THR A 130 -11.49 -6.00 -11.03
CA THR A 130 -12.38 -5.09 -10.30
C THR A 130 -12.85 -5.62 -8.95
N THR A 131 -12.79 -6.94 -8.74
CA THR A 131 -13.15 -7.60 -7.48
C THR A 131 -11.96 -7.92 -6.60
N GLY A 132 -10.75 -7.53 -7.02
CA GLY A 132 -9.53 -7.74 -6.23
C GLY A 132 -9.55 -6.95 -4.92
N GLU A 133 -9.16 -7.59 -3.82
CA GLU A 133 -9.21 -6.99 -2.50
C GLU A 133 -7.85 -6.99 -1.83
N ILE A 134 -7.48 -5.83 -1.25
CA ILE A 134 -6.42 -5.72 -0.27
C ILE A 134 -7.03 -5.32 1.07
N ALA A 135 -6.55 -5.95 2.14
CA ALA A 135 -6.86 -5.53 3.49
C ALA A 135 -5.66 -4.82 4.10
N PHE A 136 -5.93 -3.67 4.70
CA PHE A 136 -5.05 -3.01 5.65
C PHE A 136 -5.52 -3.38 7.05
N SER A 137 -4.65 -3.93 7.89
CA SER A 137 -4.96 -4.18 9.29
C SER A 137 -4.33 -3.16 10.22
N TYR A 138 -3.26 -2.53 9.79
CA TYR A 138 -2.54 -1.55 10.58
C TYR A 138 -1.78 -0.57 9.69
N ILE A 139 -1.82 0.70 10.06
CA ILE A 139 -0.93 1.75 9.55
C ILE A 139 -0.51 2.60 10.75
N GLY A 140 0.78 2.77 10.95
CA GLY A 140 1.32 3.60 12.02
C GLY A 140 2.57 4.36 11.59
N VAL A 141 2.63 5.64 11.92
CA VAL A 141 3.83 6.46 11.75
C VAL A 141 4.58 6.50 13.08
N ARG A 142 5.89 6.29 13.03
CA ARG A 142 6.76 6.21 14.19
C ARG A 142 7.96 7.13 14.05
N TYR A 143 8.38 7.69 15.18
CA TYR A 143 9.58 8.49 15.28
C TYR A 143 10.23 8.28 16.66
N ASN A 144 11.52 8.50 16.72
CA ASN A 144 12.25 8.52 18.00
C ASN A 144 12.08 9.88 18.67
N LYS A 145 11.79 9.84 19.96
CA LYS A 145 11.75 11.05 20.80
C LYS A 145 13.16 11.44 21.23
#